data_34b7230757660b0f391de289d98bc335
#
_entry.id   34b7230757660b0f391de289d98bc335
#
_cell.length_a   1.000
_cell.length_b   1.000
_cell.length_c   1.000
_cell.angle_alpha   90.00
_cell.angle_beta   90.00
_cell.angle_gamma   90.00
#
_symmetry.space_group_name_H-M   'P 1'
#
loop_
_entity.id
_entity.type
_entity.pdbx_description
1 polymer ?
#
loop_
_entity_poly.entity_id
_entity_poly.type
_entity_poly.pdbx_seq_one_letter_code
_entity_poly.pdbx_strand_id
1 'polypeptide(L)'
;MSELWVGPAQSSDLVAVAAIYDHWPRTSTATLDVMQPPLSWWQAKLDSTDAGDHFLVVRDDDAVLGFAYSGAFRTRPAYALTRETSVYLARQAMGRGAGSRLYSELLWLLRHDRVHLVVAVVAQPNPTSNAMHRALGFTEVGTLDEVGLKFGSYVSTTWRRLRLS
;
A
#
# COMPACT_ATOMS: atom_id res chain seq x y z
N MET A 1 -14.56 20.96 7.03
CA MET A 1 -13.91 19.64 6.80
C MET A 1 -12.63 19.65 7.60
N SER A 2 -12.47 18.66 8.45
CA SER A 2 -11.20 18.48 9.17
C SER A 2 -10.06 18.20 8.18
N GLU A 3 -8.88 18.69 8.52
CA GLU A 3 -7.70 18.50 7.70
C GLU A 3 -7.13 17.10 7.92
N LEU A 4 -6.95 16.33 6.83
CA LEU A 4 -6.35 15.01 6.91
C LEU A 4 -4.87 15.13 7.33
N TRP A 5 -4.49 14.43 8.37
CA TRP A 5 -3.10 14.32 8.81
C TRP A 5 -2.49 12.99 8.32
N VAL A 6 -1.26 13.04 7.83
CA VAL A 6 -0.49 11.86 7.41
C VAL A 6 0.82 11.82 8.18
N GLY A 7 1.19 10.69 8.73
CA GLY A 7 2.46 10.50 9.42
C GLY A 7 2.73 9.04 9.80
N PRO A 8 3.84 8.79 10.51
CA PRO A 8 4.23 7.44 10.89
C PRO A 8 3.17 6.74 11.73
N ALA A 9 2.94 5.46 11.44
CA ALA A 9 2.10 4.60 12.26
C ALA A 9 2.73 4.38 13.64
N GLN A 10 1.89 4.16 14.63
CA GLN A 10 2.27 3.82 16.00
C GLN A 10 1.64 2.48 16.40
N SER A 11 2.15 1.84 17.45
CA SER A 11 1.58 0.58 17.95
C SER A 11 0.09 0.70 18.29
N SER A 12 -0.35 1.86 18.78
CA SER A 12 -1.77 2.13 19.06
C SER A 12 -2.65 2.15 17.81
N ASP A 13 -2.08 2.28 16.60
CA ASP A 13 -2.82 2.29 15.35
C ASP A 13 -3.12 0.90 14.81
N LEU A 14 -2.37 -0.11 15.25
CA LEU A 14 -2.37 -1.42 14.61
C LEU A 14 -3.73 -2.13 14.66
N VAL A 15 -4.51 -1.88 15.72
CA VAL A 15 -5.88 -2.43 15.80
C VAL A 15 -6.78 -1.82 14.72
N ALA A 16 -6.69 -0.51 14.51
CA ALA A 16 -7.44 0.18 13.46
C ALA A 16 -6.95 -0.21 12.05
N VAL A 17 -5.65 -0.31 11.85
CA VAL A 17 -5.03 -0.81 10.60
C VAL A 17 -5.55 -2.21 10.28
N ALA A 18 -5.50 -3.13 11.23
CA ALA A 18 -6.00 -4.49 11.06
C ALA A 18 -7.49 -4.52 10.72
N ALA A 19 -8.30 -3.69 11.37
CA ALA A 19 -9.73 -3.59 11.10
C ALA A 19 -10.02 -3.03 9.69
N ILE A 20 -9.26 -2.04 9.23
CA ILE A 20 -9.37 -1.52 7.85
C ILE A 20 -8.99 -2.60 6.85
N TYR A 21 -7.90 -3.32 7.08
CA TYR A 21 -7.45 -4.35 6.16
C TYR A 21 -8.39 -5.54 6.10
N ASP A 22 -8.97 -5.97 7.22
CA ASP A 22 -9.84 -7.16 7.32
C ASP A 22 -11.02 -7.14 6.34
N HIS A 23 -11.49 -5.96 5.97
CA HIS A 23 -12.53 -5.80 4.97
C HIS A 23 -12.13 -6.35 3.59
N TRP A 24 -10.91 -6.07 3.14
CA TRP A 24 -10.48 -6.32 1.77
C TRP A 24 -10.30 -7.79 1.41
N PRO A 25 -9.62 -8.65 2.23
CA PRO A 25 -9.52 -10.08 1.95
C PRO A 25 -10.88 -10.77 1.83
N ARG A 26 -11.86 -10.32 2.61
CA ARG A 26 -13.18 -10.96 2.70
C ARG A 26 -14.15 -10.55 1.60
N THR A 27 -14.02 -9.35 1.07
CA THR A 27 -15.08 -8.74 0.24
C THR A 27 -14.61 -8.34 -1.16
N SER A 28 -13.31 -8.38 -1.44
CA SER A 28 -12.75 -7.78 -2.63
C SER A 28 -11.57 -8.58 -3.20
N THR A 29 -11.33 -8.40 -4.49
CA THR A 29 -10.11 -8.84 -5.16
C THR A 29 -9.01 -7.77 -5.15
N ALA A 30 -9.19 -6.64 -4.44
CA ALA A 30 -8.17 -5.60 -4.29
C ALA A 30 -6.91 -6.09 -3.58
N THR A 31 -7.01 -7.18 -2.82
CA THR A 31 -5.88 -7.98 -2.37
C THR A 31 -6.10 -9.44 -2.73
N LEU A 32 -5.00 -10.16 -2.99
CA LEU A 32 -5.04 -11.61 -3.19
C LEU A 32 -4.94 -12.39 -1.86
N ASP A 33 -4.77 -11.71 -0.74
CA ASP A 33 -4.93 -12.34 0.57
C ASP A 33 -6.36 -12.88 0.71
N VAL A 34 -6.47 -14.07 1.28
CA VAL A 34 -7.76 -14.73 1.55
C VAL A 34 -8.21 -14.56 3.00
N MET A 35 -7.29 -14.17 3.86
CA MET A 35 -7.55 -13.85 5.26
C MET A 35 -6.60 -12.76 5.75
N GLN A 36 -6.99 -12.10 6.83
CA GLN A 36 -6.18 -11.06 7.46
C GLN A 36 -4.91 -11.66 8.08
N PRO A 37 -3.75 -11.00 7.91
CA PRO A 37 -2.55 -11.35 8.67
C PRO A 37 -2.76 -11.16 10.17
N PRO A 38 -2.05 -11.91 11.02
CA PRO A 38 -2.11 -11.71 12.47
C PRO A 38 -1.53 -10.35 12.87
N LEU A 39 -1.91 -9.83 14.03
CA LEU A 39 -1.45 -8.53 14.53
C LEU A 39 0.09 -8.45 14.63
N SER A 40 0.74 -9.58 14.93
CA SER A 40 2.21 -9.69 14.96
C SER A 40 2.88 -9.39 13.62
N TRP A 41 2.22 -9.64 12.50
CA TRP A 41 2.72 -9.30 11.18
C TRP A 41 2.75 -7.77 10.95
N TRP A 42 1.70 -7.08 11.40
CA TRP A 42 1.65 -5.61 11.39
C TRP A 42 2.70 -5.01 12.31
N GLN A 43 2.87 -5.59 13.50
CA GLN A 43 3.91 -5.16 14.44
C GLN A 43 5.31 -5.32 13.84
N ALA A 44 5.59 -6.43 13.17
CA ALA A 44 6.89 -6.65 12.52
C ALA A 44 7.18 -5.60 11.42
N LYS A 45 6.15 -5.15 10.69
CA LYS A 45 6.32 -4.04 9.73
C LYS A 45 6.64 -2.72 10.43
N LEU A 46 5.98 -2.45 11.54
CA LEU A 46 6.22 -1.25 12.34
C LEU A 46 7.63 -1.22 12.92
N ASP A 47 8.14 -2.39 13.33
CA ASP A 47 9.44 -2.55 13.99
C ASP A 47 10.61 -2.64 13.00
N SER A 48 10.34 -2.66 11.69
CA SER A 48 11.40 -2.73 10.69
C SER A 48 12.34 -1.53 10.79
N THR A 49 13.63 -1.80 10.72
CA THR A 49 14.70 -0.81 10.70
C THR A 49 15.41 -0.72 9.35
N ASP A 50 14.91 -1.46 8.35
CA ASP A 50 15.48 -1.42 7.00
C ASP A 50 15.24 -0.05 6.37
N ALA A 51 16.28 0.51 5.75
CA ALA A 51 16.17 1.75 5.00
C ALA A 51 15.16 1.59 3.85
N GLY A 52 14.23 2.51 3.76
CA GLY A 52 13.15 2.46 2.77
C GLY A 52 11.92 1.65 3.22
N ASP A 53 11.91 1.12 4.42
CA ASP A 53 10.71 0.56 5.02
C ASP A 53 10.00 1.65 5.83
N HIS A 54 8.81 2.01 5.38
CA HIS A 54 7.95 2.98 6.04
C HIS A 54 6.57 2.39 6.28
N PHE A 55 5.94 2.82 7.37
CA PHE A 55 4.57 2.48 7.67
C PHE A 55 3.85 3.75 8.12
N LEU A 56 2.92 4.24 7.29
CA LEU A 56 2.21 5.50 7.48
C LEU A 56 0.73 5.27 7.69
N VAL A 57 0.09 6.17 8.42
CA VAL A 57 -1.37 6.25 8.54
C VAL A 57 -1.87 7.63 8.10
N VAL A 58 -3.08 7.69 7.61
CA VAL A 58 -3.85 8.91 7.42
C VAL A 58 -4.98 8.98 8.45
N ARG A 59 -5.15 10.13 9.08
CA ARG A 59 -6.15 10.36 10.13
C ARG A 59 -7.04 11.56 9.79
N ASP A 60 -8.25 11.48 10.31
CA ASP A 60 -9.18 12.59 10.44
C ASP A 60 -9.46 12.71 11.94
N ASP A 61 -8.95 13.77 12.57
CA ASP A 61 -8.82 13.85 14.02
C ASP A 61 -8.10 12.60 14.57
N ASP A 62 -8.71 11.88 15.51
CA ASP A 62 -8.13 10.67 16.11
C ASP A 62 -8.44 9.38 15.31
N ALA A 63 -9.28 9.45 14.28
CA ALA A 63 -9.70 8.28 13.52
C ALA A 63 -8.70 7.92 12.42
N VAL A 64 -8.15 6.72 12.45
CA VAL A 64 -7.34 6.18 11.35
C VAL A 64 -8.25 5.84 10.18
N LEU A 65 -8.00 6.46 9.03
CA LEU A 65 -8.79 6.31 7.81
C LEU A 65 -8.12 5.45 6.74
N GLY A 66 -6.85 5.17 6.90
CA GLY A 66 -6.09 4.36 5.95
C GLY A 66 -4.63 4.28 6.33
N PHE A 67 -3.91 3.47 5.61
CA PHE A 67 -2.49 3.24 5.83
C PHE A 67 -1.76 2.90 4.52
N ALA A 68 -0.46 3.14 4.51
CA ALA A 68 0.44 2.73 3.45
C ALA A 68 1.74 2.21 4.04
N TYR A 69 2.37 1.29 3.36
CA TYR A 69 3.69 0.81 3.75
C TYR A 69 4.55 0.49 2.54
N SER A 70 5.85 0.50 2.76
CA SER A 70 6.85 0.01 1.84
C SER A 70 7.62 -1.15 2.47
N GLY A 71 8.15 -2.00 1.62
CA GLY A 71 8.98 -3.13 2.03
C GLY A 71 9.89 -3.60 0.91
N ALA A 72 10.75 -4.56 1.22
CA ALA A 72 11.66 -5.13 0.24
C ALA A 72 10.89 -5.75 -0.93
N PHE A 73 11.28 -5.39 -2.16
CA PHE A 73 10.73 -6.02 -3.35
C PHE A 73 11.09 -7.48 -3.45
N ARG A 74 12.36 -7.80 -3.22
CA ARG A 74 12.91 -9.17 -3.19
C ARG A 74 14.06 -9.22 -2.20
N THR A 75 14.37 -10.42 -1.71
CA THR A 75 15.38 -10.63 -0.67
C THR A 75 16.82 -10.60 -1.16
N ARG A 76 17.07 -10.73 -2.47
CA ARG A 76 18.43 -10.69 -3.01
C ARG A 76 19.03 -9.29 -2.87
N PRO A 77 20.28 -9.12 -2.43
CA PRO A 77 20.90 -7.81 -2.15
C PRO A 77 20.86 -6.80 -3.32
N ALA A 78 20.95 -7.28 -4.56
CA ALA A 78 20.89 -6.42 -5.74
C ALA A 78 19.56 -5.66 -5.89
N TYR A 79 18.49 -6.10 -5.20
CA TYR A 79 17.19 -5.41 -5.19
C TYR A 79 17.05 -4.39 -4.05
N ALA A 80 18.10 -4.13 -3.27
CA ALA A 80 18.01 -3.30 -2.05
C ALA A 80 17.42 -1.90 -2.28
N LEU A 81 17.63 -1.30 -3.47
CA LEU A 81 17.10 0.01 -3.81
C LEU A 81 15.75 -0.02 -4.54
N THR A 82 15.10 -1.18 -4.59
CA THR A 82 13.74 -1.35 -5.10
C THR A 82 12.81 -1.68 -3.93
N ARG A 83 11.71 -0.94 -3.81
CA ARG A 83 10.69 -1.17 -2.78
C ARG A 83 9.34 -1.48 -3.41
N GLU A 84 8.59 -2.37 -2.78
CA GLU A 84 7.19 -2.61 -3.09
C GLU A 84 6.32 -1.83 -2.12
N THR A 85 5.24 -1.24 -2.61
CA THR A 85 4.36 -0.39 -1.82
C THR A 85 2.93 -0.88 -1.86
N SER A 86 2.21 -0.67 -0.75
CA SER A 86 0.78 -0.99 -0.61
C SER A 86 0.05 0.15 0.09
N VAL A 87 -1.18 0.41 -0.34
CA VAL A 87 -2.07 1.44 0.23
C VAL A 87 -3.47 0.86 0.37
N TYR A 88 -4.06 1.03 1.55
CA TYR A 88 -5.43 0.62 1.84
C TYR A 88 -6.16 1.72 2.60
N LEU A 89 -7.42 1.95 2.24
CA LEU A 89 -8.28 2.94 2.87
C LEU A 89 -9.50 2.28 3.50
N ALA A 90 -9.99 2.84 4.59
CA ALA A 90 -11.33 2.58 5.06
C ALA A 90 -12.34 3.05 3.98
N ARG A 91 -13.46 2.34 3.85
CA ARG A 91 -14.46 2.67 2.81
C ARG A 91 -14.96 4.12 2.89
N GLN A 92 -15.19 4.62 4.10
CA GLN A 92 -15.65 6.01 4.32
C GLN A 92 -14.59 7.07 3.96
N ALA A 93 -13.34 6.69 3.75
CA ALA A 93 -12.26 7.58 3.37
C ALA A 93 -12.06 7.68 1.85
N MET A 94 -12.72 6.81 1.09
CA MET A 94 -12.59 6.79 -0.37
C MET A 94 -13.18 8.07 -0.99
N GLY A 95 -12.54 8.58 -2.04
CA GLY A 95 -12.97 9.80 -2.73
C GLY A 95 -12.60 11.11 -2.01
N ARG A 96 -11.95 11.06 -0.85
CA ARG A 96 -11.54 12.25 -0.06
C ARG A 96 -10.09 12.69 -0.31
N GLY A 97 -9.40 12.07 -1.27
CA GLY A 97 -7.99 12.36 -1.54
C GLY A 97 -7.01 11.76 -0.53
N ALA A 98 -7.49 11.00 0.45
CA ALA A 98 -6.68 10.40 1.51
C ALA A 98 -5.59 9.46 0.96
N GLY A 99 -5.93 8.64 -0.03
CA GLY A 99 -4.98 7.72 -0.65
C GLY A 99 -3.84 8.44 -1.37
N SER A 100 -4.16 9.48 -2.13
CA SER A 100 -3.15 10.28 -2.84
C SER A 100 -2.21 11.01 -1.88
N ARG A 101 -2.74 11.60 -0.80
CA ARG A 101 -1.92 12.26 0.23
C ARG A 101 -0.98 11.27 0.91
N LEU A 102 -1.54 10.15 1.35
CA LEU A 102 -0.80 9.07 2.01
C LEU A 102 0.33 8.52 1.12
N TYR A 103 0.02 8.27 -0.14
CA TYR A 103 0.99 7.73 -1.08
C TYR A 103 2.06 8.77 -1.47
N SER A 104 1.68 10.04 -1.63
CA SER A 104 2.64 11.12 -1.92
C SER A 104 3.66 11.26 -0.80
N GLU A 105 3.23 11.17 0.46
CA GLU A 105 4.13 11.23 1.63
C GLU A 105 5.07 10.02 1.65
N LEU A 106 4.56 8.82 1.39
CA LEU A 106 5.38 7.61 1.30
C LEU A 106 6.45 7.75 0.21
N LEU A 107 6.07 8.22 -0.98
CA LEU A 107 7.01 8.41 -2.09
C LEU A 107 8.05 9.48 -1.80
N TRP A 108 7.67 10.53 -1.04
CA TRP A 108 8.59 11.57 -0.61
C TRP A 108 9.67 10.99 0.33
N LEU A 109 9.28 10.20 1.33
CA LEU A 109 10.21 9.51 2.23
C LEU A 109 11.15 8.57 1.47
N LEU A 110 10.62 7.76 0.55
CA LEU A 110 11.42 6.84 -0.24
C LEU A 110 12.47 7.55 -1.11
N ARG A 111 12.17 8.76 -1.61
CA ARG A 111 13.19 9.59 -2.31
C ARG A 111 14.32 10.01 -1.38
N HIS A 112 14.00 10.38 -0.14
CA HIS A 112 15.01 10.76 0.86
C HIS A 112 15.91 9.58 1.26
N ASP A 113 15.38 8.37 1.26
CA ASP A 113 16.13 7.15 1.51
C ASP A 113 16.94 6.64 0.31
N ARG A 114 16.96 7.41 -0.79
CA ARG A 114 17.66 7.06 -2.03
C ARG A 114 17.13 5.78 -2.69
N VAL A 115 15.89 5.43 -2.47
CA VAL A 115 15.23 4.36 -3.21
C VAL A 115 15.20 4.75 -4.69
N HIS A 116 15.65 3.84 -5.55
CA HIS A 116 15.70 4.08 -6.99
C HIS A 116 14.37 3.79 -7.68
N LEU A 117 13.75 2.66 -7.32
CA LEU A 117 12.55 2.17 -7.99
C LEU A 117 11.48 1.76 -6.98
N VAL A 118 10.26 2.18 -7.24
CA VAL A 118 9.07 1.68 -6.53
C VAL A 118 8.25 0.80 -7.46
N VAL A 119 7.83 -0.34 -6.95
CA VAL A 119 6.94 -1.29 -7.62
C VAL A 119 5.62 -1.34 -6.88
N ALA A 120 4.53 -1.34 -7.62
CA ALA A 120 3.19 -1.59 -7.10
C ALA A 120 2.48 -2.65 -7.94
N VAL A 121 1.76 -3.54 -7.28
CA VAL A 121 0.99 -4.61 -7.92
C VAL A 121 -0.48 -4.38 -7.65
N VAL A 122 -1.26 -4.28 -8.70
CA VAL A 122 -2.69 -3.96 -8.62
C VAL A 122 -3.51 -5.11 -9.18
N ALA A 123 -4.30 -5.75 -8.32
CA ALA A 123 -5.26 -6.76 -8.76
C ALA A 123 -6.37 -6.10 -9.59
N GLN A 124 -6.73 -6.71 -10.72
CA GLN A 124 -7.68 -6.15 -11.67
C GLN A 124 -9.05 -6.85 -11.59
N PRO A 125 -10.16 -6.13 -11.91
CA PRO A 125 -10.22 -4.70 -12.23
C PRO A 125 -10.12 -3.83 -10.97
N ASN A 126 -9.40 -2.71 -11.06
CA ASN A 126 -9.34 -1.70 -10.00
C ASN A 126 -9.14 -0.30 -10.58
N PRO A 127 -10.19 0.33 -11.15
CA PRO A 127 -10.07 1.61 -11.83
C PRO A 127 -9.60 2.74 -10.90
N THR A 128 -10.00 2.74 -9.63
CA THR A 128 -9.59 3.75 -8.64
C THR A 128 -8.09 3.68 -8.37
N SER A 129 -7.55 2.51 -8.09
CA SER A 129 -6.11 2.32 -7.88
C SER A 129 -5.30 2.62 -9.14
N ASN A 130 -5.79 2.19 -10.30
CA ASN A 130 -5.16 2.48 -11.59
C ASN A 130 -5.05 3.98 -11.85
N ALA A 131 -6.11 4.75 -11.57
CA ALA A 131 -6.13 6.20 -11.74
C ALA A 131 -5.17 6.90 -10.77
N MET A 132 -5.14 6.47 -9.51
CA MET A 132 -4.24 7.01 -8.49
C MET A 132 -2.77 6.80 -8.87
N HIS A 133 -2.39 5.58 -9.27
CA HIS A 133 -1.01 5.28 -9.67
C HIS A 133 -0.60 6.10 -10.89
N ARG A 134 -1.46 6.25 -11.91
CA ARG A 134 -1.16 7.11 -13.07
C ARG A 134 -0.95 8.56 -12.67
N ALA A 135 -1.82 9.09 -11.80
CA ALA A 135 -1.71 10.47 -11.32
C ALA A 135 -0.43 10.73 -10.53
N LEU A 136 0.10 9.72 -9.83
CA LEU A 136 1.38 9.77 -9.11
C LEU A 136 2.60 9.51 -10.00
N GLY A 137 2.41 9.28 -11.30
CA GLY A 137 3.49 9.11 -12.27
C GLY A 137 3.97 7.68 -12.48
N PHE A 138 3.27 6.69 -11.93
CA PHE A 138 3.59 5.28 -12.21
C PHE A 138 3.29 4.94 -13.67
N THR A 139 4.18 4.15 -14.26
CA THR A 139 4.00 3.55 -15.57
C THR A 139 3.68 2.06 -15.44
N GLU A 140 2.91 1.55 -16.38
CA GLU A 140 2.60 0.13 -16.44
C GLU A 140 3.80 -0.66 -16.98
N VAL A 141 4.11 -1.77 -16.32
CA VAL A 141 5.14 -2.73 -16.76
C VAL A 141 4.50 -3.84 -17.58
N GLY A 142 3.35 -4.34 -17.14
CA GLY A 142 2.62 -5.42 -17.77
C GLY A 142 1.60 -6.04 -16.82
N THR A 143 0.83 -6.98 -17.35
CA THR A 143 -0.19 -7.72 -16.60
C THR A 143 0.13 -9.21 -16.60
N LEU A 144 0.06 -9.83 -15.43
CA LEU A 144 0.06 -11.28 -15.28
C LEU A 144 -1.39 -11.74 -15.29
N ASP A 145 -1.79 -12.35 -16.39
CA ASP A 145 -3.15 -12.86 -16.53
C ASP A 145 -3.37 -14.07 -15.64
N GLU A 146 -4.53 -14.10 -14.98
CA GLU A 146 -5.03 -15.24 -14.20
C GLU A 146 -4.03 -15.77 -13.15
N VAL A 147 -3.22 -14.89 -12.57
CA VAL A 147 -2.13 -15.25 -11.64
C VAL A 147 -2.62 -15.69 -10.27
N GLY A 148 -3.80 -15.25 -9.84
CA GLY A 148 -4.41 -15.59 -8.56
C GLY A 148 -5.79 -16.24 -8.72
N LEU A 149 -6.17 -17.07 -7.75
CA LEU A 149 -7.53 -17.64 -7.66
C LEU A 149 -8.18 -17.13 -6.38
N LYS A 150 -9.30 -16.44 -6.50
CA LYS A 150 -10.04 -15.90 -5.36
C LYS A 150 -11.54 -15.89 -5.63
N PHE A 151 -12.34 -16.28 -4.64
CA PHE A 151 -13.81 -16.41 -4.77
C PHE A 151 -14.25 -17.26 -5.98
N GLY A 152 -13.50 -18.31 -6.29
CA GLY A 152 -13.79 -19.21 -7.40
C GLY A 152 -13.51 -18.65 -8.79
N SER A 153 -12.84 -17.50 -8.89
CA SER A 153 -12.49 -16.86 -10.18
C SER A 153 -11.01 -16.50 -10.22
N TYR A 154 -10.42 -16.59 -11.39
CA TYR A 154 -9.05 -16.16 -11.63
C TYR A 154 -8.96 -14.62 -11.64
N VAL A 155 -7.89 -14.10 -11.07
CA VAL A 155 -7.61 -12.67 -10.95
C VAL A 155 -6.27 -12.36 -11.58
N SER A 156 -6.25 -11.35 -12.45
CA SER A 156 -5.03 -10.83 -13.07
C SER A 156 -4.45 -9.70 -12.24
N THR A 157 -3.13 -9.50 -12.29
CA THR A 157 -2.45 -8.39 -11.62
C THR A 157 -1.67 -7.55 -12.62
N THR A 158 -1.83 -6.23 -12.53
CA THR A 158 -1.05 -5.28 -13.32
C THR A 158 0.08 -4.74 -12.46
N TRP A 159 1.29 -4.84 -12.97
CA TRP A 159 2.51 -4.39 -12.35
C TRP A 159 2.84 -2.98 -12.83
N ARG A 160 3.14 -2.10 -11.89
CA ARG A 160 3.44 -0.70 -12.13
C ARG A 160 4.76 -0.34 -11.47
N ARG A 161 5.46 0.62 -12.06
CA ARG A 161 6.72 1.12 -11.51
C ARG A 161 6.77 2.64 -11.51
N LEU A 162 7.53 3.18 -10.56
CA LEU A 162 7.91 4.59 -10.52
C LEU A 162 9.40 4.71 -10.23
N ARG A 163 10.14 5.35 -11.12
CA ARG A 163 11.55 5.69 -10.88
C ARG A 163 11.58 6.96 -10.02
N LEU A 164 12.33 6.92 -8.92
CA LEU A 164 12.49 8.06 -8.00
C LEU A 164 13.77 8.84 -8.24
N SER A 165 14.79 8.23 -8.84
CA SER A 165 16.09 8.85 -9.14
C SER A 165 16.59 8.45 -10.52
#